data_f5e293f6649205e8a0da343b4a9f8746
#
_entry.id   f5e293f6649205e8a0da343b4a9f8746
#
_cell.length_a   1.000
_cell.length_b   1.000
_cell.length_c   1.000
_cell.angle_alpha   90.00
_cell.angle_beta   90.00
_cell.angle_gamma   90.00
#
_symmetry.space_group_name_H-M   'P 1'
#
loop_
_entity.id
_entity.type
_entity.pdbx_description
1 polymer ?
#
loop_
_entity_poly.entity_id
_entity_poly.type
_entity_poly.pdbx_seq_one_letter_code
_entity_poly.pdbx_strand_id
1 'polypeptide(L)'
;IMAMTTIDKMKDIFNGPKTLLYSKAITDLSKATVDITPEVELPVTVDSLKAAMDDPTVNHYKVIGLAGDWATTAELGDFNVEFVVPSKAKDLLTIMFGEDAITELTKVTLKGTGDATLDATTGFTGIAVEPKKFKIKGTIVIVDDEKENLMVITNIALYATLQWDNSGTEPVAFKFSGSIEGAGKRSIAWLTKGTTTGDV
;
A
#
# COMPACT_ATOMS: atom_id res chain seq x y z
N ILE A 1 19.45 -27.75 -23.54
CA ILE A 1 20.04 -26.43 -23.89
C ILE A 1 19.16 -25.40 -23.27
N MET A 2 19.60 -24.80 -22.13
CA MET A 2 18.93 -23.63 -21.59
C MET A 2 19.08 -22.49 -22.60
N ALA A 3 17.96 -21.99 -23.11
CA ALA A 3 17.97 -20.76 -23.87
C ALA A 3 18.46 -19.64 -22.95
N MET A 4 19.59 -19.04 -23.27
CA MET A 4 20.07 -17.85 -22.56
C MET A 4 18.99 -16.78 -22.66
N THR A 5 18.60 -16.24 -21.50
CA THR A 5 17.70 -15.12 -21.44
C THR A 5 18.38 -13.94 -22.11
N THR A 6 17.90 -13.56 -23.28
CA THR A 6 18.46 -12.40 -24.00
C THR A 6 18.23 -11.12 -23.20
N ILE A 7 19.09 -10.14 -23.41
CA ILE A 7 18.99 -8.80 -22.82
C ILE A 7 17.59 -8.18 -23.01
N ASP A 8 16.88 -8.56 -24.08
CA ASP A 8 15.51 -8.11 -24.33
C ASP A 8 14.48 -8.57 -23.27
N LYS A 9 14.73 -9.71 -22.60
CA LYS A 9 13.90 -10.15 -21.46
C LYS A 9 14.25 -9.43 -20.16
N MET A 10 15.38 -8.73 -20.12
CA MET A 10 15.72 -7.88 -18.98
C MET A 10 14.98 -6.51 -19.01
N LYS A 11 14.22 -6.23 -20.06
CA LYS A 11 13.35 -5.07 -20.15
C LYS A 11 12.08 -5.20 -19.30
N ASP A 12 11.75 -6.39 -18.84
CA ASP A 12 10.64 -6.63 -17.90
C ASP A 12 11.04 -6.29 -16.46
N ILE A 13 11.87 -5.25 -16.29
CA ILE A 13 12.25 -4.74 -14.97
C ILE A 13 11.20 -3.71 -14.54
N PHE A 14 10.64 -3.90 -13.35
CA PHE A 14 9.79 -2.90 -12.72
C PHE A 14 10.66 -1.76 -12.20
N ASN A 15 10.67 -0.64 -12.91
CA ASN A 15 11.45 0.54 -12.57
C ASN A 15 10.63 1.48 -11.71
N GLY A 16 10.90 1.51 -10.42
CA GLY A 16 10.37 2.50 -9.47
C GLY A 16 8.87 2.75 -9.50
N PRO A 17 8.20 2.93 -8.40
CA PRO A 17 6.78 3.26 -8.38
C PRO A 17 6.58 4.73 -8.73
N LYS A 18 5.65 5.02 -9.67
CA LYS A 18 5.20 6.36 -9.98
C LYS A 18 3.88 6.69 -9.31
N THR A 19 2.95 5.75 -9.37
CA THR A 19 1.58 5.95 -8.92
C THR A 19 1.11 4.73 -8.16
N LEU A 20 0.43 4.96 -7.06
CA LEU A 20 -0.24 3.92 -6.28
C LEU A 20 -1.75 4.15 -6.35
N LEU A 21 -2.47 3.17 -6.88
CA LEU A 21 -3.91 3.18 -7.01
C LEU A 21 -4.52 2.22 -5.99
N TYR A 22 -5.65 2.59 -5.43
CA TYR A 22 -6.37 1.78 -4.47
C TYR A 22 -7.81 1.50 -4.94
N SER A 23 -8.26 0.26 -4.71
CA SER A 23 -9.64 -0.17 -4.87
C SER A 23 -10.12 -0.89 -3.62
N LYS A 24 -11.33 -0.60 -3.16
CA LYS A 24 -11.97 -1.33 -2.03
C LYS A 24 -12.29 -2.77 -2.39
N ALA A 25 -12.43 -3.08 -3.67
CA ALA A 25 -12.73 -4.41 -4.14
C ALA A 25 -11.52 -5.34 -3.97
N ILE A 26 -11.77 -6.54 -3.44
CA ILE A 26 -10.78 -7.62 -3.42
C ILE A 26 -10.86 -8.33 -4.78
N THR A 27 -9.78 -8.25 -5.53
CA THR A 27 -9.70 -8.81 -6.88
C THR A 27 -9.29 -10.28 -6.85
N ASP A 28 -9.98 -11.12 -7.59
CA ASP A 28 -9.62 -12.54 -7.73
C ASP A 28 -8.63 -12.74 -8.89
N LEU A 29 -7.34 -12.86 -8.55
CA LEU A 29 -6.25 -13.05 -9.51
C LEU A 29 -6.11 -14.51 -10.00
N SER A 30 -7.03 -15.39 -9.69
CA SER A 30 -7.03 -16.77 -10.21
C SER A 30 -7.67 -16.88 -11.60
N LYS A 31 -8.39 -15.86 -12.01
CA LYS A 31 -9.08 -15.80 -13.30
C LYS A 31 -8.15 -15.35 -14.43
N ALA A 32 -8.41 -15.83 -15.64
CA ALA A 32 -7.63 -15.43 -16.82
C ALA A 32 -7.89 -13.97 -17.25
N THR A 33 -9.10 -13.47 -17.01
CA THR A 33 -9.48 -12.07 -17.26
C THR A 33 -9.92 -11.45 -15.95
N VAL A 34 -9.35 -10.31 -15.63
CA VAL A 34 -9.57 -9.60 -14.37
C VAL A 34 -9.74 -8.11 -14.68
N ASP A 35 -10.83 -7.54 -14.19
CA ASP A 35 -11.07 -6.10 -14.24
C ASP A 35 -10.79 -5.49 -12.86
N ILE A 36 -9.97 -4.46 -12.82
CA ILE A 36 -9.66 -3.70 -11.62
C ILE A 36 -10.09 -2.26 -11.85
N THR A 37 -10.99 -1.77 -11.03
CA THR A 37 -11.43 -0.37 -11.08
C THR A 37 -10.89 0.36 -9.84
N PRO A 38 -9.79 1.11 -9.99
CA PRO A 38 -9.29 1.94 -8.89
C PRO A 38 -10.28 3.05 -8.57
N GLU A 39 -10.49 3.30 -7.28
CA GLU A 39 -11.37 4.36 -6.79
C GLU A 39 -10.58 5.62 -6.45
N VAL A 40 -9.34 5.44 -6.00
CA VAL A 40 -8.50 6.55 -5.52
C VAL A 40 -7.05 6.35 -5.94
N GLU A 41 -6.43 7.43 -6.37
CA GLU A 41 -4.98 7.54 -6.49
C GLU A 41 -4.41 8.05 -5.16
N LEU A 42 -3.46 7.32 -4.60
CA LEU A 42 -2.82 7.67 -3.33
C LEU A 42 -1.52 8.43 -3.62
N PRO A 43 -1.40 9.70 -3.17
CA PRO A 43 -0.18 10.47 -3.32
C PRO A 43 0.87 9.98 -2.32
N VAL A 44 1.64 8.98 -2.71
CA VAL A 44 2.65 8.36 -1.85
C VAL A 44 3.94 9.18 -1.85
N THR A 45 4.53 9.36 -0.68
CA THR A 45 5.83 10.03 -0.56
C THR A 45 6.91 9.19 -1.24
N VAL A 46 7.81 9.85 -1.97
CA VAL A 46 8.97 9.21 -2.61
C VAL A 46 9.74 8.40 -1.57
N ASP A 47 10.21 7.23 -1.98
CA ASP A 47 10.99 6.29 -1.16
C ASP A 47 10.27 5.69 0.07
N SER A 48 8.98 5.98 0.27
CA SER A 48 8.21 5.42 1.39
C SER A 48 7.55 4.08 1.08
N LEU A 49 7.33 3.76 -0.20
CA LEU A 49 6.68 2.52 -0.60
C LEU A 49 7.64 1.33 -0.46
N LYS A 50 7.23 0.40 0.35
CA LYS A 50 7.90 -0.90 0.55
C LYS A 50 6.89 -2.01 0.35
N ALA A 51 7.24 -2.98 -0.48
CA ALA A 51 6.48 -4.21 -0.67
C ALA A 51 7.50 -5.36 -0.63
N ALA A 52 7.54 -6.09 0.45
CA ALA A 52 8.56 -7.10 0.69
C ALA A 52 7.97 -8.34 1.37
N MET A 53 8.55 -9.47 1.07
CA MET A 53 8.28 -10.71 1.78
C MET A 53 9.38 -10.90 2.82
N ASP A 54 8.99 -11.26 4.03
CA ASP A 54 9.94 -11.62 5.07
C ASP A 54 10.68 -12.90 4.69
N ASP A 55 11.88 -13.07 5.20
CA ASP A 55 12.65 -14.29 4.99
C ASP A 55 11.92 -15.52 5.55
N PRO A 56 11.97 -16.66 4.87
CA PRO A 56 11.34 -17.87 5.35
C PRO A 56 12.02 -18.33 6.65
N THR A 57 11.24 -18.73 7.62
CA THR A 57 11.75 -19.37 8.84
C THR A 57 12.04 -20.82 8.54
N VAL A 58 13.31 -21.23 8.66
CA VAL A 58 13.74 -22.61 8.45
C VAL A 58 13.95 -23.29 9.81
N ASN A 59 13.18 -24.35 10.05
CA ASN A 59 13.31 -25.18 11.25
C ASN A 59 14.17 -26.42 10.93
N HIS A 60 15.19 -26.63 11.72
CA HIS A 60 16.15 -27.74 11.59
C HIS A 60 15.88 -28.78 12.68
N TYR A 61 15.62 -30.00 12.28
CA TYR A 61 15.42 -31.12 13.19
C TYR A 61 16.67 -31.98 13.25
N LYS A 62 17.23 -32.14 14.43
CA LYS A 62 18.44 -32.93 14.67
C LYS A 62 18.13 -34.18 15.48
N VAL A 63 18.81 -35.29 15.15
CA VAL A 63 18.70 -36.56 15.86
C VAL A 63 20.05 -36.90 16.47
N ILE A 64 20.02 -37.44 17.70
CA ILE A 64 21.24 -37.85 18.40
C ILE A 64 21.97 -38.92 17.59
N GLY A 65 23.26 -38.70 17.35
CA GLY A 65 24.12 -39.64 16.59
C GLY A 65 24.23 -39.37 15.10
N LEU A 66 23.54 -38.39 14.56
CA LEU A 66 23.66 -37.92 13.17
C LEU A 66 24.43 -36.60 13.11
N ALA A 67 25.47 -36.55 12.30
CA ALA A 67 26.18 -35.30 11.98
C ALA A 67 25.40 -34.56 10.87
N GLY A 68 24.46 -33.71 11.25
CA GLY A 68 23.65 -32.92 10.32
C GLY A 68 22.18 -32.91 10.70
N ASP A 69 21.39 -32.22 9.87
CA ASP A 69 19.94 -32.15 10.06
C ASP A 69 19.27 -33.41 9.51
N TRP A 70 18.38 -33.99 10.30
CA TRP A 70 17.58 -35.14 9.88
C TRP A 70 16.43 -34.71 8.96
N ALA A 71 15.86 -33.55 9.24
CA ALA A 71 14.81 -32.93 8.42
C ALA A 71 14.85 -31.41 8.56
N THR A 72 14.39 -30.72 7.54
CA THR A 72 14.18 -29.27 7.55
C THR A 72 12.76 -28.97 7.10
N THR A 73 12.10 -28.03 7.75
CA THR A 73 10.85 -27.46 7.29
C THR A 73 11.00 -25.95 7.15
N ALA A 74 10.37 -25.37 6.15
CA ALA A 74 10.40 -23.92 5.96
C ALA A 74 8.96 -23.38 5.98
N GLU A 75 8.76 -22.33 6.73
CA GLU A 75 7.54 -21.53 6.71
C GLU A 75 7.82 -20.26 5.91
N LEU A 76 6.94 -19.93 4.97
CA LEU A 76 7.05 -18.69 4.19
C LEU A 76 6.86 -17.49 5.11
N GLY A 77 7.67 -16.45 4.89
CA GLY A 77 7.50 -15.18 5.55
C GLY A 77 6.24 -14.43 5.08
N ASP A 78 5.77 -13.52 5.89
CA ASP A 78 4.64 -12.66 5.55
C ASP A 78 5.03 -11.66 4.47
N PHE A 79 4.08 -11.35 3.58
CA PHE A 79 4.25 -10.28 2.60
C PHE A 79 3.72 -8.98 3.20
N ASN A 80 4.62 -8.03 3.42
CA ASN A 80 4.34 -6.75 4.06
C ASN A 80 4.31 -5.62 3.04
N VAL A 81 3.36 -4.70 3.23
CA VAL A 81 3.23 -3.47 2.44
C VAL A 81 3.25 -2.27 3.37
N GLU A 82 4.07 -1.28 3.04
CA GLU A 82 4.24 -0.06 3.82
C GLU A 82 4.37 1.14 2.89
N PHE A 83 3.68 2.24 3.19
CA PHE A 83 3.82 3.51 2.47
C PHE A 83 3.30 4.68 3.30
N VAL A 84 3.71 5.89 2.92
CA VAL A 84 3.34 7.14 3.60
C VAL A 84 2.60 8.06 2.64
N VAL A 85 1.49 8.60 3.09
CA VAL A 85 0.64 9.52 2.32
C VAL A 85 0.53 10.86 3.04
N PRO A 86 1.10 11.95 2.50
CA PRO A 86 1.07 13.28 3.09
C PRO A 86 -0.18 14.05 2.66
N SER A 87 -1.35 13.52 2.95
CA SER A 87 -2.62 14.16 2.56
C SER A 87 -3.69 14.02 3.63
N LYS A 88 -4.48 15.06 3.78
CA LYS A 88 -5.68 15.12 4.64
C LYS A 88 -6.98 15.21 3.85
N ALA A 89 -6.98 14.78 2.59
CA ALA A 89 -8.17 14.79 1.75
C ALA A 89 -9.27 13.91 2.35
N LYS A 90 -10.53 14.34 2.24
CA LYS A 90 -11.68 13.63 2.82
C LYS A 90 -11.76 12.17 2.38
N ASP A 91 -11.60 11.92 1.08
CA ASP A 91 -11.69 10.57 0.52
C ASP A 91 -10.64 9.65 1.12
N LEU A 92 -9.43 10.17 1.31
CA LEU A 92 -8.34 9.45 1.95
C LEU A 92 -8.64 9.15 3.42
N LEU A 93 -9.11 10.15 4.19
CA LEU A 93 -9.50 9.97 5.58
C LEU A 93 -10.65 8.97 5.73
N THR A 94 -11.58 8.96 4.76
CA THR A 94 -12.68 7.99 4.70
C THR A 94 -12.15 6.55 4.49
N ILE A 95 -11.15 6.38 3.66
CA ILE A 95 -10.48 5.08 3.47
C ILE A 95 -9.78 4.64 4.76
N MET A 96 -9.11 5.58 5.45
CA MET A 96 -8.31 5.27 6.64
C MET A 96 -9.14 4.92 7.88
N PHE A 97 -10.24 5.62 8.11
CA PHE A 97 -10.98 5.55 9.36
C PHE A 97 -12.43 5.06 9.20
N GLY A 98 -12.93 4.97 7.97
CA GLY A 98 -14.31 4.65 7.66
C GLY A 98 -15.22 5.87 7.69
N GLU A 99 -16.32 5.83 6.97
CA GLU A 99 -17.29 6.94 6.86
C GLU A 99 -17.86 7.36 8.21
N ASP A 100 -18.16 6.39 9.07
CA ASP A 100 -18.75 6.63 10.41
C ASP A 100 -17.84 7.42 11.35
N ALA A 101 -16.53 7.44 11.07
CA ALA A 101 -15.54 8.13 11.90
C ALA A 101 -15.28 9.56 11.46
N ILE A 102 -15.96 10.04 10.43
CA ILE A 102 -15.68 11.33 9.79
C ILE A 102 -16.85 12.28 9.97
N THR A 103 -16.55 13.49 10.39
CA THR A 103 -17.53 14.59 10.48
C THR A 103 -16.98 15.82 9.77
N GLU A 104 -17.74 16.36 8.83
CA GLU A 104 -17.41 17.65 8.22
C GLU A 104 -17.71 18.81 9.16
N LEU A 105 -16.71 19.67 9.33
CA LEU A 105 -16.81 20.89 10.11
C LEU A 105 -16.97 22.06 9.14
N THR A 106 -18.16 22.61 9.08
CA THR A 106 -18.51 23.73 8.16
C THR A 106 -18.00 25.06 8.64
N LYS A 107 -17.86 25.23 9.97
CA LYS A 107 -17.29 26.43 10.58
C LYS A 107 -16.76 26.14 11.96
N VAL A 108 -15.46 26.38 12.15
CA VAL A 108 -14.78 26.37 13.44
C VAL A 108 -14.20 27.76 13.67
N THR A 109 -14.59 28.40 14.75
CA THR A 109 -14.06 29.73 15.13
C THR A 109 -13.18 29.56 16.36
N LEU A 110 -11.94 30.02 16.28
CA LEU A 110 -11.05 30.05 17.42
C LEU A 110 -11.43 31.27 18.29
N LYS A 111 -11.75 31.01 19.57
CA LYS A 111 -12.00 32.05 20.54
C LYS A 111 -10.92 31.96 21.61
N GLY A 112 -10.14 33.00 21.74
CA GLY A 112 -9.09 33.07 22.74
C GLY A 112 -8.25 34.34 22.62
N THR A 113 -7.65 34.74 23.72
CA THR A 113 -6.67 35.82 23.78
C THR A 113 -5.29 35.19 23.91
N GLY A 114 -4.62 34.96 22.79
CA GLY A 114 -3.24 34.50 22.76
C GLY A 114 -2.47 35.27 21.71
N ASP A 115 -1.14 35.19 21.76
CA ASP A 115 -0.24 35.82 20.74
C ASP A 115 -0.35 35.21 19.33
N ALA A 116 -1.30 34.31 19.12
CA ALA A 116 -1.57 33.78 17.82
C ALA A 116 -2.20 34.88 16.95
N THR A 117 -1.53 35.26 15.89
CA THR A 117 -1.99 36.20 14.85
C THR A 117 -3.16 35.67 14.03
N LEU A 118 -3.98 34.78 14.61
CA LEU A 118 -5.17 34.25 13.97
C LEU A 118 -6.32 35.24 14.18
N ASP A 119 -6.86 35.74 13.10
CA ASP A 119 -8.05 36.56 13.12
C ASP A 119 -9.21 35.75 13.72
N ALA A 120 -9.69 36.15 14.91
CA ALA A 120 -10.79 35.49 15.60
C ALA A 120 -12.13 35.54 14.85
N THR A 121 -12.22 36.33 13.78
CA THR A 121 -13.40 36.43 12.91
C THR A 121 -13.36 35.45 11.77
N THR A 122 -12.20 34.91 11.45
CA THR A 122 -12.03 33.92 10.36
C THR A 122 -12.54 32.56 10.82
N GLY A 123 -13.51 32.03 10.12
CA GLY A 123 -13.97 30.65 10.29
C GLY A 123 -13.08 29.68 9.52
N PHE A 124 -12.76 28.57 10.15
CA PHE A 124 -12.07 27.45 9.51
C PHE A 124 -13.08 26.37 9.15
N THR A 125 -12.87 25.73 8.03
CA THR A 125 -13.59 24.51 7.63
C THR A 125 -12.65 23.33 7.68
N GLY A 126 -13.15 22.14 7.88
CA GLY A 126 -12.29 20.97 7.94
C GLY A 126 -13.04 19.68 8.19
N ILE A 127 -12.28 18.70 8.59
CA ILE A 127 -12.77 17.35 8.83
C ILE A 127 -12.30 16.93 10.23
N ALA A 128 -13.25 16.53 11.07
CA ALA A 128 -12.97 15.88 12.32
C ALA A 128 -12.94 14.36 12.10
N VAL A 129 -11.97 13.71 12.70
CA VAL A 129 -11.79 12.27 12.59
C VAL A 129 -11.79 11.67 13.99
N GLU A 130 -12.57 10.61 14.18
CA GLU A 130 -12.48 9.76 15.36
C GLU A 130 -11.31 8.77 15.15
N PRO A 131 -10.19 8.88 15.89
CA PRO A 131 -9.07 7.98 15.75
C PRO A 131 -9.43 6.60 16.30
N LYS A 132 -9.83 5.71 15.42
CA LYS A 132 -10.10 4.31 15.75
C LYS A 132 -9.30 3.38 14.85
N LYS A 133 -9.04 2.18 15.35
CA LYS A 133 -8.41 1.13 14.55
C LYS A 133 -9.39 0.66 13.49
N PHE A 134 -9.10 0.97 12.25
CA PHE A 134 -9.88 0.56 11.09
C PHE A 134 -9.03 -0.31 10.17
N LYS A 135 -9.58 -1.45 9.75
CA LYS A 135 -8.90 -2.37 8.85
C LYS A 135 -9.28 -2.06 7.42
N ILE A 136 -8.31 -1.55 6.68
CA ILE A 136 -8.45 -1.21 5.27
C ILE A 136 -8.23 -2.48 4.46
N LYS A 137 -9.25 -2.89 3.69
CA LYS A 137 -9.19 -4.05 2.82
C LYS A 137 -9.33 -3.62 1.37
N GLY A 138 -8.71 -4.34 0.46
CA GLY A 138 -8.86 -4.07 -0.96
C GLY A 138 -7.72 -4.57 -1.82
N THR A 139 -7.52 -3.89 -2.92
CA THR A 139 -6.48 -4.14 -3.91
C THR A 139 -5.67 -2.86 -4.13
N ILE A 140 -4.35 -2.99 -4.16
CA ILE A 140 -3.41 -1.94 -4.54
C ILE A 140 -2.86 -2.27 -5.91
N VAL A 141 -2.75 -1.26 -6.76
CA VAL A 141 -2.04 -1.32 -8.04
C VAL A 141 -0.90 -0.31 -8.00
N ILE A 142 0.31 -0.81 -8.13
CA ILE A 142 1.51 0.00 -8.23
C ILE A 142 1.86 0.10 -9.70
N VAL A 143 1.98 1.31 -10.20
CA VAL A 143 2.32 1.60 -11.60
C VAL A 143 3.77 2.05 -11.65
N ASP A 144 4.55 1.50 -12.56
CA ASP A 144 5.94 1.93 -12.76
C ASP A 144 6.04 3.32 -13.42
N ASP A 145 7.25 3.88 -13.46
CA ASP A 145 7.47 5.23 -13.99
C ASP A 145 7.16 5.33 -15.49
N GLU A 146 7.37 4.28 -16.25
CA GLU A 146 7.11 4.23 -17.68
C GLU A 146 5.65 3.88 -18.01
N LYS A 147 4.85 3.46 -17.01
CA LYS A 147 3.47 2.97 -17.15
C LYS A 147 3.32 1.76 -18.07
N GLU A 148 4.34 0.96 -18.14
CA GLU A 148 4.37 -0.26 -18.94
C GLU A 148 4.25 -1.52 -18.08
N ASN A 149 4.57 -1.40 -16.78
CA ASN A 149 4.46 -2.49 -15.84
C ASN A 149 3.58 -2.12 -14.64
N LEU A 150 2.82 -3.09 -14.19
CA LEU A 150 1.96 -2.97 -13.01
C LEU A 150 2.27 -4.10 -12.04
N MET A 151 2.28 -3.77 -10.76
CA MET A 151 2.23 -4.74 -9.68
C MET A 151 0.88 -4.63 -8.98
N VAL A 152 0.11 -5.70 -9.02
CA VAL A 152 -1.19 -5.79 -8.35
C VAL A 152 -1.04 -6.59 -7.08
N ILE A 153 -1.47 -6.01 -5.97
CA ILE A 153 -1.50 -6.68 -4.66
C ILE A 153 -2.94 -6.65 -4.17
N THR A 154 -3.56 -7.80 -4.09
CA THR A 154 -4.95 -7.93 -3.64
C THR A 154 -5.05 -8.58 -2.27
N ASN A 155 -6.23 -8.52 -1.68
CA ASN A 155 -6.52 -9.07 -0.35
C ASN A 155 -5.60 -8.52 0.76
N ILE A 156 -5.27 -7.22 0.63
CA ILE A 156 -4.47 -6.52 1.63
C ILE A 156 -5.30 -6.23 2.88
N ALA A 157 -4.62 -6.20 4.01
CA ALA A 157 -5.14 -5.71 5.28
C ALA A 157 -4.19 -4.66 5.83
N LEU A 158 -4.52 -3.40 5.64
CA LEU A 158 -3.71 -2.27 6.05
C LEU A 158 -4.34 -1.54 7.24
N TYR A 159 -3.48 -0.88 8.00
CA TYR A 159 -3.85 0.03 9.06
C TYR A 159 -3.11 1.36 8.86
N ALA A 160 -3.84 2.46 9.05
CA ALA A 160 -3.27 3.79 8.96
C ALA A 160 -2.91 4.32 10.35
N THR A 161 -1.76 4.96 10.47
CA THR A 161 -1.29 5.65 11.68
C THR A 161 -0.87 7.06 11.33
N LEU A 162 -1.26 8.03 12.16
CA LEU A 162 -0.81 9.41 12.01
C LEU A 162 0.68 9.49 12.32
N GLN A 163 1.43 10.08 11.41
CA GLN A 163 2.84 10.43 11.61
C GLN A 163 2.99 11.94 11.53
N TRP A 164 3.44 12.53 12.61
CA TRP A 164 3.81 13.93 12.65
C TRP A 164 5.14 14.06 13.35
N ASP A 165 6.16 14.34 12.59
CA ASP A 165 7.44 14.72 13.11
C ASP A 165 7.46 16.24 13.31
N ASN A 166 7.82 16.67 14.51
CA ASN A 166 7.87 18.09 14.88
C ASN A 166 9.14 18.78 14.34
N SER A 167 9.72 18.29 13.24
CA SER A 167 10.89 18.89 12.59
C SER A 167 10.60 20.26 11.97
N GLY A 168 9.33 20.62 11.79
CA GLY A 168 8.87 21.86 11.18
C GLY A 168 9.05 21.93 9.66
N THR A 169 9.66 20.92 9.06
CA THR A 169 9.93 20.86 7.61
C THR A 169 9.08 19.81 6.90
N GLU A 170 8.58 18.82 7.60
CA GLU A 170 7.79 17.75 7.01
C GLU A 170 6.29 17.93 7.22
N PRO A 171 5.48 17.66 6.20
CA PRO A 171 4.03 17.72 6.34
C PRO A 171 3.51 16.61 7.25
N VAL A 172 2.35 16.85 7.87
CA VAL A 172 1.61 15.78 8.53
C VAL A 172 1.28 14.69 7.52
N ALA A 173 1.58 13.45 7.85
CA ALA A 173 1.40 12.31 6.98
C ALA A 173 0.75 11.13 7.71
N PHE A 174 0.23 10.20 6.93
CA PHE A 174 -0.30 8.93 7.44
C PHE A 174 0.54 7.79 6.90
N LYS A 175 1.05 6.96 7.80
CA LYS A 175 1.72 5.71 7.46
C LYS A 175 0.69 4.60 7.36
N PHE A 176 0.68 3.92 6.25
CA PHE A 176 -0.06 2.68 6.03
C PHE A 176 0.90 1.50 6.19
N SER A 177 0.48 0.52 6.94
CA SER A 177 1.25 -0.71 7.10
C SER A 177 0.32 -1.91 7.27
N GLY A 178 0.73 -3.05 6.74
CA GLY A 178 -0.01 -4.29 6.86
C GLY A 178 0.50 -5.37 5.92
N SER A 179 -0.32 -6.41 5.77
CA SER A 179 0.06 -7.61 5.05
C SER A 179 -1.08 -8.12 4.17
N ILE A 180 -0.78 -9.15 3.38
CA ILE A 180 -1.78 -9.88 2.60
C ILE A 180 -2.49 -10.87 3.53
N GLU A 181 -3.82 -10.91 3.45
CA GLU A 181 -4.64 -11.92 4.13
C GLU A 181 -5.04 -13.05 3.19
N GLY A 182 -5.23 -14.23 3.75
CA GLY A 182 -5.74 -15.39 3.00
C GLY A 182 -4.65 -16.24 2.36
N ALA A 183 -4.02 -17.06 3.19
CA ALA A 183 -3.09 -18.09 2.73
C ALA A 183 -3.71 -18.96 1.61
N GLY A 184 -2.90 -19.27 0.60
CA GLY A 184 -3.31 -20.14 -0.50
C GLY A 184 -4.02 -19.46 -1.68
N LYS A 185 -4.24 -18.13 -1.63
CA LYS A 185 -4.78 -17.36 -2.75
C LYS A 185 -3.68 -16.67 -3.55
N ARG A 186 -3.91 -16.49 -4.84
CA ARG A 186 -3.03 -15.66 -5.68
C ARG A 186 -3.30 -14.19 -5.34
N SER A 187 -2.39 -13.57 -4.62
CA SER A 187 -2.57 -12.22 -4.11
C SER A 187 -1.63 -11.19 -4.75
N ILE A 188 -0.67 -11.63 -5.54
CA ILE A 188 0.27 -10.75 -6.23
C ILE A 188 0.29 -11.12 -7.70
N ALA A 189 0.21 -10.12 -8.57
CA ALA A 189 0.40 -10.27 -10.00
C ALA A 189 1.37 -9.21 -10.53
N TRP A 190 2.23 -9.62 -11.42
CA TRP A 190 3.11 -8.78 -12.22
C TRP A 190 2.56 -8.74 -13.63
N LEU A 191 2.24 -7.55 -14.11
CA LEU A 191 1.60 -7.35 -15.40
C LEU A 191 2.48 -6.44 -16.26
N THR A 192 2.65 -6.82 -17.51
CA THR A 192 3.33 -6.00 -18.51
C THR A 192 2.32 -5.62 -19.58
N LYS A 193 2.38 -4.39 -20.05
CA LYS A 193 1.51 -3.87 -21.09
C LYS A 193 1.63 -4.74 -22.35
N GLY A 194 0.54 -5.35 -22.75
CA GLY A 194 0.47 -6.12 -23.98
C GLY A 194 0.71 -5.23 -25.19
N THR A 195 1.54 -5.66 -26.14
CA THR A 195 1.54 -5.09 -27.47
C THR A 195 0.20 -5.39 -28.10
N THR A 196 -0.62 -4.37 -28.29
CA THR A 196 -1.83 -4.47 -29.14
C THR A 196 -1.31 -4.81 -30.54
N THR A 197 -1.40 -6.08 -30.92
CA THR A 197 -1.24 -6.45 -32.31
C THR A 197 -2.45 -5.83 -33.00
N GLY A 198 -2.24 -4.68 -33.64
CA GLY A 198 -3.28 -4.08 -34.46
C GLY A 198 -3.68 -5.08 -35.51
N ASP A 199 -4.97 -5.35 -35.57
CA ASP A 199 -5.58 -6.04 -36.72
C ASP A 199 -5.20 -5.28 -37.98
N VAL A 200 -4.48 -5.96 -38.86
CA VAL A 200 -4.23 -5.55 -40.25
C VAL A 200 -5.37 -6.07 -41.09
#